data_f58c67696ba6165c4c03868a38920b8b
#
_entry.id   f58c67696ba6165c4c03868a38920b8b
#
_cell.length_a   1.000
_cell.length_b   1.000
_cell.length_c   1.000
_cell.angle_alpha   90.00
_cell.angle_beta   90.00
_cell.angle_gamma   90.00
#
_symmetry.space_group_name_H-M   'P 1'
#
loop_
_entity.id
_entity.type
_entity.pdbx_description
1 polymer ?
#
loop_
_entity_poly.entity_id
_entity_poly.type
_entity_poly.pdbx_seq_one_letter_code
_entity_poly.pdbx_strand_id
1 'polypeptide(L)'
;MRTYLSAAILASSLLAGCSFDSIVGVVDPYRIDVRQGNYVDQDMVSQLKRGMSRDQVRFVLGSPLVVDMFRKDRWDYVYRFKPGSGAAEQRVISVFFVDEQLDHVEGDVVGEGGAPAAAAERSRVVEVPAAVDD
;
A
#
# COMPACT_ATOMS: atom_id res chain seq x y z
N MET A 1 -54.25 -22.20 -31.89
CA MET A 1 -53.97 -22.23 -30.43
C MET A 1 -52.65 -22.98 -30.06
N ARG A 2 -52.41 -24.17 -30.63
CA ARG A 2 -51.21 -24.99 -30.30
C ARG A 2 -49.89 -24.31 -30.68
N THR A 3 -49.85 -23.54 -31.77
CA THR A 3 -48.66 -22.81 -32.23
C THR A 3 -48.25 -21.60 -31.35
N TYR A 4 -49.23 -20.92 -30.77
CA TYR A 4 -48.98 -19.81 -29.86
C TYR A 4 -48.49 -20.29 -28.49
N LEU A 5 -48.96 -21.47 -28.06
CA LEU A 5 -48.51 -22.08 -26.81
C LEU A 5 -47.05 -22.49 -26.87
N SER A 6 -46.60 -23.08 -27.99
CA SER A 6 -45.20 -23.45 -28.19
C SER A 6 -44.30 -22.26 -28.34
N ALA A 7 -44.73 -21.17 -28.97
CA ALA A 7 -43.99 -19.92 -29.06
C ALA A 7 -43.82 -19.22 -27.70
N ALA A 8 -44.85 -19.27 -26.86
CA ALA A 8 -44.77 -18.70 -25.50
C ALA A 8 -43.84 -19.48 -24.60
N ILE A 9 -43.77 -20.81 -24.70
CA ILE A 9 -42.85 -21.65 -23.94
C ILE A 9 -41.39 -21.39 -24.40
N LEU A 10 -41.16 -21.21 -25.70
CA LEU A 10 -39.83 -20.92 -26.23
C LEU A 10 -39.34 -19.54 -25.79
N ALA A 11 -40.21 -18.53 -25.75
CA ALA A 11 -39.90 -17.18 -25.27
C ALA A 11 -39.57 -17.15 -23.76
N SER A 12 -40.28 -17.94 -22.95
CA SER A 12 -40.07 -18.05 -21.51
C SER A 12 -38.69 -18.67 -21.18
N SER A 13 -38.23 -19.63 -21.97
CA SER A 13 -36.91 -20.27 -21.75
C SER A 13 -35.75 -19.35 -22.11
N LEU A 14 -35.93 -18.37 -22.98
CA LEU A 14 -34.91 -17.36 -23.30
C LEU A 14 -34.74 -16.29 -22.22
N LEU A 15 -35.76 -16.06 -21.38
CA LEU A 15 -35.67 -15.12 -20.26
C LEU A 15 -35.01 -15.72 -19.00
N ALA A 16 -34.92 -17.03 -18.92
CA ALA A 16 -34.28 -17.72 -17.76
C ALA A 16 -32.74 -17.64 -17.76
N GLY A 17 -32.15 -17.11 -18.82
CA GLY A 17 -30.67 -17.00 -18.97
C GLY A 17 -29.98 -15.93 -18.15
N CYS A 18 -30.70 -15.08 -17.44
CA CYS A 18 -30.12 -13.96 -16.71
C CYS A 18 -29.58 -14.30 -15.31
N SER A 19 -29.60 -15.56 -14.89
CA SER A 19 -29.12 -15.97 -13.56
C SER A 19 -27.68 -16.52 -13.55
N PHE A 20 -26.92 -16.29 -14.62
CA PHE A 20 -25.51 -16.77 -14.70
C PHE A 20 -24.60 -16.11 -13.65
N ASP A 21 -24.94 -14.92 -13.22
CA ASP A 21 -24.21 -14.16 -12.21
C ASP A 21 -24.21 -14.85 -10.83
N SER A 22 -25.27 -15.60 -10.54
CA SER A 22 -25.39 -16.33 -9.26
C SER A 22 -24.52 -17.60 -9.21
N ILE A 23 -24.16 -18.16 -10.36
CA ILE A 23 -23.27 -19.35 -10.43
C ILE A 23 -21.81 -18.97 -10.39
N VAL A 24 -21.44 -17.81 -10.94
CA VAL A 24 -20.08 -17.29 -10.92
C VAL A 24 -19.65 -16.86 -9.51
N GLY A 25 -20.59 -16.47 -8.66
CA GLY A 25 -20.33 -16.10 -7.26
C GLY A 25 -19.94 -17.27 -6.34
N VAL A 26 -20.11 -18.52 -6.79
CA VAL A 26 -19.68 -19.72 -6.04
C VAL A 26 -18.23 -20.08 -6.30
N VAL A 27 -17.65 -19.62 -7.40
CA VAL A 27 -16.23 -19.79 -7.69
C VAL A 27 -15.49 -18.59 -7.13
N ASP A 28 -14.90 -18.74 -5.95
CA ASP A 28 -13.99 -17.73 -5.39
C ASP A 28 -12.68 -17.77 -6.21
N PRO A 29 -12.48 -16.83 -7.15
CA PRO A 29 -11.26 -16.84 -7.95
C PRO A 29 -10.06 -16.60 -7.02
N TYR A 30 -9.04 -17.44 -7.10
CA TYR A 30 -7.80 -17.27 -6.38
C TYR A 30 -7.25 -15.86 -6.59
N ARG A 31 -7.18 -15.10 -5.52
CA ARG A 31 -6.69 -13.72 -5.52
C ARG A 31 -5.36 -13.68 -4.79
N ILE A 32 -4.34 -13.22 -5.47
CA ILE A 32 -3.01 -13.06 -4.90
C ILE A 32 -2.88 -11.73 -4.16
N ASP A 33 -2.04 -11.72 -3.15
CA ASP A 33 -1.60 -10.49 -2.50
C ASP A 33 -0.68 -9.70 -3.44
N VAL A 34 -0.95 -8.42 -3.59
CA VAL A 34 -0.15 -7.53 -4.44
C VAL A 34 0.54 -6.49 -3.56
N ARG A 35 1.86 -6.49 -3.61
CA ARG A 35 2.72 -5.51 -2.92
C ARG A 35 3.37 -4.62 -3.96
N GLN A 36 3.36 -3.31 -3.73
CA GLN A 36 3.90 -2.31 -4.66
C GLN A 36 4.59 -1.19 -3.89
N GLY A 37 5.62 -0.60 -4.51
CA GLY A 37 6.35 0.53 -3.95
C GLY A 37 7.48 0.14 -3.00
N ASN A 38 7.83 1.04 -2.12
CA ASN A 38 8.92 0.88 -1.16
C ASN A 38 8.44 0.19 0.12
N TYR A 39 8.85 -1.05 0.33
CA TYR A 39 8.65 -1.70 1.61
C TYR A 39 9.66 -1.16 2.62
N VAL A 40 9.18 -0.48 3.63
CA VAL A 40 9.99 0.03 4.74
C VAL A 40 9.38 -0.49 6.04
N ASP A 41 10.19 -1.18 6.82
CA ASP A 41 9.81 -1.71 8.12
C ASP A 41 10.43 -0.93 9.29
N GLN A 42 10.04 -1.30 10.51
CA GLN A 42 10.50 -0.66 11.73
C GLN A 42 12.01 -0.83 11.94
N ASP A 43 12.56 -1.98 11.54
CA ASP A 43 13.99 -2.25 11.71
C ASP A 43 14.83 -1.37 10.80
N MET A 44 14.38 -1.14 9.57
CA MET A 44 15.04 -0.20 8.66
C MET A 44 15.01 1.22 9.21
N VAL A 45 13.86 1.67 9.73
CA VAL A 45 13.75 3.00 10.31
C VAL A 45 14.60 3.15 11.56
N SER A 46 14.71 2.11 12.38
CA SER A 46 15.56 2.14 13.59
C SER A 46 17.06 2.27 13.32
N GLN A 47 17.50 1.91 12.11
CA GLN A 47 18.89 2.08 11.67
C GLN A 47 19.21 3.53 11.24
N LEU A 48 18.19 4.34 11.01
CA LEU A 48 18.38 5.74 10.63
C LEU A 48 18.86 6.55 11.83
N LYS A 49 19.85 7.43 11.57
CA LYS A 49 20.38 8.36 12.56
C LYS A 49 20.36 9.77 11.99
N ARG A 50 20.04 10.73 12.83
CA ARG A 50 20.11 12.14 12.46
C ARG A 50 21.53 12.49 12.02
N GLY A 51 21.67 13.26 10.94
CA GLY A 51 22.98 13.59 10.34
C GLY A 51 23.45 12.61 9.26
N MET A 52 22.74 11.51 9.01
CA MET A 52 23.06 10.63 7.88
C MET A 52 22.94 11.38 6.55
N SER A 53 23.87 11.11 5.63
CA SER A 53 23.79 11.61 4.26
C SER A 53 22.67 10.95 3.47
N ARG A 54 22.24 11.57 2.38
CA ARG A 54 21.23 11.01 1.47
C ARG A 54 21.61 9.61 0.96
N ASP A 55 22.89 9.38 0.68
CA ASP A 55 23.34 8.07 0.20
C ASP A 55 23.27 7.01 1.30
N GLN A 56 23.56 7.37 2.54
CA GLN A 56 23.39 6.46 3.68
C GLN A 56 21.91 6.11 3.91
N VAL A 57 21.02 7.09 3.85
CA VAL A 57 19.57 6.85 3.93
C VAL A 57 19.10 5.95 2.79
N ARG A 58 19.55 6.20 1.55
CA ARG A 58 19.26 5.35 0.41
C ARG A 58 19.79 3.93 0.55
N PHE A 59 20.92 3.77 1.20
CA PHE A 59 21.47 2.44 1.48
C PHE A 59 20.59 1.64 2.44
N VAL A 60 20.01 2.30 3.44
CA VAL A 60 19.13 1.64 4.43
C VAL A 60 17.72 1.42 3.89
N LEU A 61 17.09 2.44 3.32
CA LEU A 61 15.68 2.40 2.90
C LEU A 61 15.47 2.03 1.43
N GLY A 62 16.55 2.00 0.63
CA GLY A 62 16.46 1.89 -0.82
C GLY A 62 16.19 3.24 -1.49
N SER A 63 15.96 3.21 -2.81
CA SER A 63 15.63 4.41 -3.57
C SER A 63 14.19 4.84 -3.33
N PRO A 64 13.92 6.10 -2.99
CA PRO A 64 12.56 6.60 -2.77
C PRO A 64 11.74 6.51 -4.06
N LEU A 65 10.46 6.24 -3.93
CA LEU A 65 9.53 6.18 -5.05
C LEU A 65 9.21 7.58 -5.59
N VAL A 66 9.12 8.55 -4.69
CA VAL A 66 8.80 9.95 -5.04
C VAL A 66 9.88 10.88 -4.51
N VAL A 67 10.46 11.63 -5.43
CA VAL A 67 11.35 12.75 -5.13
C VAL A 67 10.74 13.98 -5.77
N ASP A 68 10.28 14.91 -4.94
CA ASP A 68 9.70 16.16 -5.42
C ASP A 68 10.82 17.09 -5.93
N MET A 69 10.71 17.50 -7.20
CA MET A 69 11.68 18.42 -7.79
C MET A 69 11.62 19.83 -7.18
N PHE A 70 10.51 20.18 -6.56
CA PHE A 70 10.31 21.49 -5.90
C PHE A 70 10.71 21.48 -4.43
N ARG A 71 10.69 20.30 -3.80
CA ARG A 71 11.09 20.06 -2.41
C ARG A 71 12.20 19.03 -2.36
N LYS A 72 13.40 19.46 -2.69
CA LYS A 72 14.59 18.59 -2.72
C LYS A 72 14.99 18.07 -1.34
N ASP A 73 14.48 18.69 -0.31
CA ASP A 73 14.67 18.36 1.11
C ASP A 73 13.79 17.23 1.61
N ARG A 74 12.90 16.68 0.78
CA ARG A 74 11.97 15.64 1.17
C ARG A 74 11.97 14.46 0.19
N TRP A 75 12.01 13.26 0.74
CA TRP A 75 11.83 12.00 0.00
C TRP A 75 10.63 11.25 0.55
N ASP A 76 9.76 10.76 -0.34
CA ASP A 76 8.60 9.97 0.05
C ASP A 76 8.76 8.52 -0.40
N TYR A 77 8.67 7.62 0.58
CA TYR A 77 8.64 6.18 0.42
C TYR A 77 7.20 5.72 0.51
N VAL A 78 6.62 5.31 -0.60
CA VAL A 78 5.22 4.91 -0.70
C VAL A 78 5.14 3.39 -0.82
N TYR A 79 4.42 2.76 0.09
CA TYR A 79 4.13 1.34 0.06
C TYR A 79 2.64 1.10 -0.06
N ARG A 80 2.24 0.23 -0.97
CA ARG A 80 0.86 -0.20 -1.14
C ARG A 80 0.77 -1.72 -1.05
N PHE A 81 -0.10 -2.18 -0.19
CA PHE A 81 -0.46 -3.57 -0.03
C PHE A 81 -1.93 -3.78 -0.35
N LYS A 82 -2.22 -4.71 -1.25
CA LYS A 82 -3.57 -5.16 -1.56
C LYS A 82 -3.65 -6.66 -1.31
N PRO A 83 -4.30 -7.09 -0.21
CA PRO A 83 -4.53 -8.50 0.03
C PRO A 83 -5.45 -9.08 -1.05
N GLY A 84 -5.36 -10.37 -1.29
CA GLY A 84 -6.21 -11.08 -2.25
C GLY A 84 -7.68 -10.94 -1.91
N SER A 85 -8.02 -10.90 -0.61
CA SER A 85 -9.34 -10.57 -0.07
C SER A 85 -9.21 -9.39 0.88
N GLY A 86 -9.88 -8.27 0.58
CA GLY A 86 -9.88 -7.09 1.44
C GLY A 86 -9.56 -5.78 0.72
N ALA A 87 -9.53 -4.71 1.49
CA ALA A 87 -9.22 -3.37 1.00
C ALA A 87 -7.71 -3.20 0.80
N ALA A 88 -7.34 -2.37 -0.16
CA ALA A 88 -5.95 -1.97 -0.33
C ALA A 88 -5.55 -0.97 0.76
N GLU A 89 -4.36 -1.15 1.32
CA GLU A 89 -3.74 -0.24 2.27
C GLU A 89 -2.58 0.49 1.60
N GLN A 90 -2.42 1.76 1.91
CA GLN A 90 -1.28 2.55 1.47
C GLN A 90 -0.65 3.22 2.67
N ARG A 91 0.67 3.17 2.74
CA ARG A 91 1.48 3.80 3.78
C ARG A 91 2.51 4.70 3.13
N VAL A 92 2.79 5.81 3.76
CA VAL A 92 3.77 6.79 3.27
C VAL A 92 4.71 7.12 4.42
N ILE A 93 6.00 7.03 4.14
CA ILE A 93 7.07 7.48 5.02
C ILE A 93 7.78 8.62 4.32
N SER A 94 7.83 9.76 4.98
CA SER A 94 8.50 10.96 4.50
C SER A 94 9.80 11.18 5.27
N VAL A 95 10.87 11.30 4.56
CA VAL A 95 12.22 11.55 5.11
C VAL A 95 12.61 12.98 4.79
N PHE A 96 12.98 13.73 5.80
CA PHE A 96 13.32 15.15 5.68
C PHE A 96 14.81 15.36 5.86
N PHE A 97 15.38 16.22 5.02
CA PHE A 97 16.79 16.56 5.01
C PHE A 97 16.98 18.06 5.24
N VAL A 98 18.01 18.40 6.02
CA VAL A 98 18.51 19.76 6.18
C VAL A 98 20.00 19.74 5.86
N ASP A 99 20.46 20.63 4.99
CA ASP A 99 21.86 20.68 4.54
C ASP A 99 22.42 19.33 4.08
N GLU A 100 21.61 18.59 3.25
CA GLU A 100 21.94 17.26 2.72
C GLU A 100 22.03 16.14 3.76
N GLN A 101 21.67 16.41 5.02
CA GLN A 101 21.68 15.46 6.12
C GLN A 101 20.27 15.16 6.61
N LEU A 102 20.06 13.92 7.05
CA LEU A 102 18.80 13.47 7.63
C LEU A 102 18.50 14.28 8.91
N ASP A 103 17.35 14.92 8.91
CA ASP A 103 16.81 15.62 10.08
C ASP A 103 15.83 14.75 10.86
N HIS A 104 14.72 14.37 10.22
CA HIS A 104 13.71 13.54 10.85
C HIS A 104 12.93 12.70 9.83
N VAL A 105 12.13 11.77 10.33
CA VAL A 105 11.27 10.90 9.54
C VAL A 105 9.84 11.00 10.06
N GLU A 106 8.89 11.15 9.17
CA GLU A 106 7.47 11.16 9.47
C GLU A 106 6.73 10.05 8.72
N GLY A 107 5.71 9.49 9.32
CA GLY A 107 4.84 8.55 8.63
C GLY A 107 4.50 7.29 9.40
N ASP A 108 3.87 6.35 8.71
CA ASP A 108 3.38 5.10 9.28
C ASP A 108 4.28 3.93 8.84
N VAL A 109 5.01 3.38 9.78
CA VAL A 109 5.94 2.27 9.57
C VAL A 109 5.21 0.94 9.68
N VAL A 110 5.61 -0.04 8.87
CA VAL A 110 5.09 -1.41 8.98
C VAL A 110 5.60 -2.02 10.28
N GLY A 111 4.71 -2.21 11.25
CA GLY A 111 5.04 -2.95 12.47
C GLY A 111 5.29 -4.43 12.18
N GLU A 112 6.13 -5.05 12.99
CA GLU A 112 6.38 -6.49 12.96
C GLU A 112 5.05 -7.25 13.15
N GLY A 113 4.62 -7.99 12.11
CA GLY A 113 3.41 -8.80 12.18
C GLY A 113 2.33 -8.47 11.16
N GLY A 114 2.48 -7.42 10.33
CA GLY A 114 1.56 -7.17 9.21
C GLY A 114 0.10 -6.86 9.60
N ALA A 115 -0.18 -6.66 10.88
CA ALA A 115 -1.50 -6.22 11.31
C ALA A 115 -1.69 -4.75 10.95
N PRO A 116 -2.84 -4.37 10.33
CA PRO A 116 -3.16 -2.98 10.11
C PRO A 116 -3.24 -2.30 11.48
N ALA A 117 -2.32 -1.37 11.74
CA ALA A 117 -2.57 -0.40 12.79
C ALA A 117 -3.84 0.34 12.36
N ALA A 118 -4.94 0.09 13.07
CA ALA A 118 -6.19 0.79 12.87
C ALA A 118 -5.88 2.27 12.72
N ALA A 119 -6.45 2.88 11.70
CA ALA A 119 -6.31 4.27 11.32
C ALA A 119 -6.11 5.17 12.55
N ALA A 120 -4.89 5.32 12.97
CA ALA A 120 -4.50 6.25 13.99
C ALA A 120 -4.11 7.53 13.26
N GLU A 121 -5.06 8.43 13.23
CA GLU A 121 -4.86 9.82 12.97
C GLU A 121 -3.56 10.30 13.59
N ARG A 122 -2.85 11.10 12.81
CA ARG A 122 -1.68 11.93 13.13
C ARG A 122 -0.34 11.32 12.76
N SER A 123 0.32 12.02 11.83
CA SER A 123 1.77 11.99 11.63
C SER A 123 2.49 11.68 12.94
N ARG A 124 2.95 10.45 13.12
CA ARG A 124 3.88 10.15 14.19
C ARG A 124 5.25 10.59 13.70
N VAL A 125 5.76 11.65 14.28
CA VAL A 125 7.16 12.00 14.16
C VAL A 125 7.95 10.87 14.80
N VAL A 126 8.72 10.15 14.00
CA VAL A 126 9.66 9.15 14.52
C VAL A 126 10.92 9.90 14.91
N GLU A 127 11.18 9.97 16.21
CA GLU A 127 12.37 10.65 16.72
C GLU A 127 13.61 9.80 16.36
N VAL A 128 14.43 10.36 15.49
CA VAL A 128 15.70 9.73 15.07
C VAL A 128 16.78 10.12 16.07
N PRO A 129 17.48 9.15 16.70
CA PRO A 129 18.52 9.47 17.66
C PRO A 129 19.68 10.24 17.01
N ALA A 130 20.21 11.21 17.74
CA ALA A 130 21.41 11.93 17.29
C ALA A 130 22.59 10.97 17.15
N ALA A 131 23.43 11.18 16.14
CA ALA A 131 24.70 10.49 16.04
C ALA A 131 25.54 10.85 17.28
N VAL A 132 26.01 9.85 18.00
CA VAL A 132 26.98 10.04 19.08
C VAL A 132 28.32 10.17 18.40
N ASP A 133 28.94 11.36 18.46
CA ASP A 133 30.30 11.57 18.04
C ASP A 133 31.21 10.82 19.03
N ASP A 134 31.87 9.78 18.54
CA ASP A 134 33.04 9.15 19.21
C ASP A 134 34.33 9.76 18.68
#